data_7d80d8f8720b2e9cee064fbcb474a591
#
_entry.id   7d80d8f8720b2e9cee064fbcb474a591
#
_cell.length_a   1.000
_cell.length_b   1.000
_cell.length_c   1.000
_cell.angle_alpha   90.00
_cell.angle_beta   90.00
_cell.angle_gamma   90.00
#
_symmetry.space_group_name_H-M   'P 1'
#
loop_
_entity.id
_entity.type
_entity.pdbx_description
1 polymer ?
#
loop_
_entity_poly.entity_id
_entity_poly.type
_entity_poly.pdbx_seq_one_letter_code
_entity_poly.pdbx_strand_id
1 'polypeptide(L)'
;MRVIAGKYKGARIASPRGEVRPTTDLVKGSLFSVLESRGAVENAACLDVFCGSGGIGIEALSRGADSCVFVDADTSNAAANLDKLKIDARLVRSDFRKALRLLKNDKFDLVFCDPPYKSGYADETLRLLFKYGMIKDGGIVIIEHSSANDLINIPENCIIDRRDFGASSYEIITRGDI
;
A
#
# COMPACT_ATOMS: atom_id res chain seq x y z
N MET A 1 12.34 -11.06 -2.65
CA MET A 1 12.10 -9.88 -1.80
C MET A 1 12.37 -10.25 -0.34
N ARG A 2 12.71 -9.29 0.51
CA ARG A 2 12.91 -9.50 1.96
C ARG A 2 12.29 -8.35 2.77
N VAL A 3 12.03 -8.58 4.05
CA VAL A 3 11.70 -7.53 5.01
C VAL A 3 12.98 -6.76 5.36
N ILE A 4 12.92 -5.43 5.28
CA ILE A 4 14.13 -4.58 5.40
C ILE A 4 14.40 -4.21 6.86
N ALA A 5 13.35 -3.89 7.63
CA ALA A 5 13.49 -3.41 9.00
C ALA A 5 12.39 -3.96 9.92
N GLY A 6 12.52 -3.67 11.22
CA GLY A 6 11.54 -4.00 12.23
C GLY A 6 11.58 -5.45 12.73
N LYS A 7 10.46 -5.91 13.27
CA LYS A 7 10.31 -7.21 13.95
C LYS A 7 10.70 -8.42 13.10
N TYR A 8 10.42 -8.35 11.80
CA TYR A 8 10.66 -9.46 10.85
C TYR A 8 11.85 -9.19 9.92
N LYS A 9 12.76 -8.28 10.28
CA LYS A 9 13.94 -7.92 9.47
C LYS A 9 14.71 -9.15 8.98
N GLY A 10 15.03 -9.17 7.68
CA GLY A 10 15.77 -10.24 7.01
C GLY A 10 14.90 -11.43 6.57
N ALA A 11 13.64 -11.51 6.98
CA ALA A 11 12.74 -12.58 6.55
C ALA A 11 12.53 -12.53 5.02
N ARG A 12 12.66 -13.68 4.37
CA ARG A 12 12.42 -13.81 2.93
C ARG A 12 10.94 -13.98 2.65
N ILE A 13 10.41 -13.12 1.79
CA ILE A 13 9.05 -13.14 1.27
C ILE A 13 9.10 -13.76 -0.13
N ALA A 14 8.30 -14.80 -0.36
CA ALA A 14 8.13 -15.40 -1.67
C ALA A 14 7.39 -14.40 -2.58
N SER A 15 7.94 -14.15 -3.77
CA SER A 15 7.29 -13.37 -4.82
C SER A 15 6.63 -14.30 -5.81
N PRO A 16 5.56 -13.89 -6.50
CA PRO A 16 4.98 -14.67 -7.59
C PRO A 16 6.02 -15.00 -8.64
N ARG A 17 5.91 -16.19 -9.24
CA ARG A 17 6.72 -16.53 -10.43
C ARG A 17 6.09 -15.83 -11.62
N GLY A 18 6.82 -14.90 -12.26
CA GLY A 18 6.37 -14.21 -13.47
C GLY A 18 6.88 -12.77 -13.56
N GLU A 19 6.36 -12.00 -14.53
CA GLU A 19 6.80 -10.66 -14.92
C GLU A 19 6.44 -9.53 -13.94
N VAL A 20 5.96 -9.83 -12.75
CA VAL A 20 5.69 -8.81 -11.74
C VAL A 20 7.03 -8.29 -11.24
N ARG A 21 7.37 -7.07 -11.59
CA ARG A 21 8.55 -6.37 -11.11
C ARG A 21 8.35 -6.09 -9.61
N PRO A 22 9.01 -6.81 -8.69
CA PRO A 22 8.83 -6.54 -7.27
C PRO A 22 9.37 -5.14 -6.97
N THR A 23 8.66 -4.39 -6.14
CA THR A 23 9.20 -3.15 -5.55
C THR A 23 10.57 -3.46 -4.98
N THR A 24 11.61 -2.80 -5.49
CA THR A 24 12.99 -3.12 -5.09
C THR A 24 13.20 -2.80 -3.61
N ASP A 25 14.11 -3.52 -2.95
CA ASP A 25 14.48 -3.24 -1.55
C ASP A 25 14.86 -1.78 -1.34
N LEU A 26 15.48 -1.13 -2.36
CA LEU A 26 15.86 0.28 -2.33
C LEU A 26 14.65 1.20 -2.30
N VAL A 27 13.68 1.01 -3.20
CA VAL A 27 12.46 1.82 -3.30
C VAL A 27 11.64 1.67 -2.02
N LYS A 28 11.43 0.44 -1.57
CA LYS A 28 10.72 0.14 -0.33
C LYS A 28 11.40 0.79 0.89
N GLY A 29 12.74 0.70 0.99
CA GLY A 29 13.51 1.34 2.05
C GLY A 29 13.37 2.86 2.05
N SER A 30 13.45 3.50 0.88
CA SER A 30 13.27 4.95 0.72
C SER A 30 11.87 5.39 1.12
N LEU A 31 10.84 4.68 0.66
CA LEU A 31 9.45 4.97 0.97
C LEU A 31 9.19 4.92 2.49
N PHE A 32 9.59 3.82 3.13
CA PHE A 32 9.39 3.67 4.58
C PHE A 32 10.23 4.65 5.41
N SER A 33 11.41 5.06 4.97
CA SER A 33 12.18 6.13 5.64
C SER A 33 11.40 7.45 5.68
N VAL A 34 10.71 7.80 4.60
CA VAL A 34 9.86 9.01 4.56
C VAL A 34 8.67 8.85 5.51
N LEU A 35 7.99 7.70 5.49
CA LEU A 35 6.84 7.47 6.36
C LEU A 35 7.22 7.46 7.85
N GLU A 36 8.35 6.86 8.22
CA GLU A 36 8.86 6.86 9.59
C GLU A 36 9.26 8.27 10.05
N SER A 37 9.90 9.08 9.18
CA SER A 37 10.22 10.47 9.52
C SER A 37 8.99 11.35 9.79
N ARG A 38 7.82 10.93 9.26
CA ARG A 38 6.52 11.57 9.51
C ARG A 38 5.77 10.95 10.70
N GLY A 39 6.33 9.93 11.35
CA GLY A 39 5.66 9.19 12.43
C GLY A 39 4.41 8.43 11.96
N ALA A 40 4.33 8.10 10.67
CA ALA A 40 3.10 7.60 10.04
C ALA A 40 2.96 6.08 10.06
N VAL A 41 3.93 5.33 10.57
CA VAL A 41 3.92 3.85 10.51
C VAL A 41 3.54 3.22 11.85
N GLU A 42 4.09 3.72 12.96
CA GLU A 42 3.87 3.14 14.27
C GLU A 42 2.39 3.25 14.69
N ASN A 43 1.79 2.15 15.11
CA ASN A 43 0.38 2.02 15.50
C ASN A 43 -0.63 2.31 14.35
N ALA A 44 -0.18 2.37 13.09
CA ALA A 44 -1.04 2.66 11.96
C ALA A 44 -1.96 1.48 11.62
N ALA A 45 -3.22 1.77 11.30
CA ALA A 45 -4.11 0.86 10.60
C ALA A 45 -3.84 0.99 9.08
N CYS A 46 -3.36 -0.07 8.46
CA CYS A 46 -2.92 -0.08 7.06
C CYS A 46 -3.89 -0.81 6.14
N LEU A 47 -3.90 -0.41 4.86
CA LEU A 47 -4.55 -1.12 3.76
C LEU A 47 -3.53 -1.28 2.63
N ASP A 48 -3.32 -2.52 2.16
CA ASP A 48 -2.44 -2.85 1.03
C ASP A 48 -3.30 -3.35 -0.13
N VAL A 49 -3.57 -2.47 -1.10
CA VAL A 49 -4.41 -2.74 -2.28
C VAL A 49 -3.51 -3.16 -3.45
N PHE A 50 -3.86 -4.26 -4.10
CA PHE A 50 -3.02 -4.98 -5.06
C PHE A 50 -1.77 -5.57 -4.37
N CYS A 51 -1.99 -6.18 -3.21
CA CYS A 51 -0.92 -6.58 -2.30
C CYS A 51 0.05 -7.64 -2.86
N GLY A 52 -0.35 -8.42 -3.86
CA GLY A 52 0.46 -9.45 -4.48
C GLY A 52 1.04 -10.45 -3.47
N SER A 53 2.33 -10.30 -3.16
CA SER A 53 3.00 -11.11 -2.13
C SER A 53 2.81 -10.60 -0.70
N GLY A 54 2.16 -9.45 -0.51
CA GLY A 54 2.02 -8.77 0.76
C GLY A 54 3.28 -8.04 1.23
N GLY A 55 4.25 -7.83 0.34
CA GLY A 55 5.59 -7.33 0.72
C GLY A 55 5.60 -5.94 1.36
N ILE A 56 4.69 -5.05 0.97
CA ILE A 56 4.57 -3.69 1.52
C ILE A 56 3.83 -3.73 2.86
N GLY A 57 2.67 -4.38 2.91
CA GLY A 57 1.90 -4.49 4.16
C GLY A 57 2.66 -5.25 5.26
N ILE A 58 3.40 -6.31 4.91
CA ILE A 58 4.27 -7.03 5.86
C ILE A 58 5.42 -6.14 6.36
N GLU A 59 6.00 -5.30 5.50
CA GLU A 59 7.01 -4.31 5.92
C GLU A 59 6.42 -3.30 6.91
N ALA A 60 5.20 -2.78 6.66
CA ALA A 60 4.51 -1.89 7.57
C ALA A 60 4.29 -2.53 8.94
N LEU A 61 3.76 -3.76 8.98
CA LEU A 61 3.58 -4.53 10.21
C LEU A 61 4.90 -4.81 10.93
N SER A 62 5.97 -5.08 10.17
CA SER A 62 7.31 -5.27 10.74
C SER A 62 7.84 -4.02 11.42
N ARG A 63 7.49 -2.84 10.93
CA ARG A 63 7.93 -1.52 11.46
C ARG A 63 6.99 -0.93 12.52
N GLY A 64 6.00 -1.69 12.98
CA GLY A 64 5.16 -1.30 14.10
C GLY A 64 3.76 -0.82 13.74
N ALA A 65 3.29 -1.00 12.50
CA ALA A 65 1.87 -0.83 12.20
C ALA A 65 1.03 -1.80 13.04
N ASP A 66 -0.11 -1.34 13.53
CA ASP A 66 -1.01 -2.10 14.40
C ASP A 66 -1.72 -3.21 13.60
N SER A 67 -2.16 -2.89 12.42
CA SER A 67 -2.88 -3.81 11.56
C SER A 67 -2.67 -3.52 10.07
N CYS A 68 -2.89 -4.54 9.23
CA CYS A 68 -2.94 -4.37 7.78
C CYS A 68 -4.00 -5.26 7.18
N VAL A 69 -4.86 -4.68 6.33
CA VAL A 69 -5.79 -5.42 5.47
C VAL A 69 -5.15 -5.57 4.10
N PHE A 70 -5.05 -6.81 3.62
CA PHE A 70 -4.45 -7.12 2.32
C PHE A 70 -5.55 -7.41 1.30
N VAL A 71 -5.53 -6.72 0.17
CA VAL A 71 -6.52 -6.84 -0.91
C VAL A 71 -5.83 -7.21 -2.21
N ASP A 72 -6.27 -8.30 -2.83
CA ASP A 72 -5.83 -8.70 -4.17
C ASP A 72 -6.87 -9.62 -4.82
N ALA A 73 -6.87 -9.74 -6.13
CA ALA A 73 -7.64 -10.75 -6.86
C ALA A 73 -7.15 -12.17 -6.53
N ASP A 74 -5.86 -12.32 -6.22
CA ASP A 74 -5.26 -13.55 -5.71
C ASP A 74 -4.34 -13.29 -4.50
N THR A 75 -4.85 -13.56 -3.30
CA THR A 75 -4.12 -13.39 -2.03
C THR A 75 -3.29 -14.62 -1.62
N SER A 76 -3.13 -15.63 -2.45
CA SER A 76 -2.47 -16.89 -2.07
C SER A 76 -1.02 -16.72 -1.64
N ASN A 77 -0.26 -15.86 -2.35
CA ASN A 77 1.13 -15.54 -2.01
C ASN A 77 1.24 -14.75 -0.70
N ALA A 78 0.37 -13.76 -0.51
CA ALA A 78 0.31 -12.98 0.73
C ALA A 78 -0.04 -13.90 1.91
N ALA A 79 -1.05 -14.76 1.77
CA ALA A 79 -1.46 -15.74 2.77
C ALA A 79 -0.29 -16.66 3.19
N ALA A 80 0.42 -17.23 2.22
CA ALA A 80 1.57 -18.09 2.49
C ALA A 80 2.72 -17.36 3.21
N ASN A 81 2.97 -16.09 2.88
CA ASN A 81 3.99 -15.28 3.53
C ASN A 81 3.58 -14.89 4.96
N LEU A 82 2.32 -14.53 5.18
CA LEU A 82 1.77 -14.21 6.50
C LEU A 82 1.82 -15.43 7.43
N ASP A 83 1.39 -16.60 6.93
CA ASP A 83 1.44 -17.87 7.68
C ASP A 83 2.88 -18.23 8.08
N LYS A 84 3.81 -18.17 7.12
CA LYS A 84 5.25 -18.38 7.36
C LYS A 84 5.81 -17.51 8.46
N LEU A 85 5.38 -16.25 8.54
CA LEU A 85 5.83 -15.28 9.53
C LEU A 85 4.98 -15.28 10.81
N LYS A 86 3.93 -16.10 10.86
CA LYS A 86 2.95 -16.17 11.96
C LYS A 86 2.31 -14.81 12.24
N ILE A 87 1.97 -14.10 11.17
CA ILE A 87 1.28 -12.81 11.22
C ILE A 87 -0.21 -13.08 11.03
N ASP A 88 -1.03 -12.70 12.02
CA ASP A 88 -2.47 -12.68 11.88
C ASP A 88 -2.90 -11.36 11.22
N ALA A 89 -3.50 -11.44 10.04
CA ALA A 89 -3.94 -10.28 9.28
C ALA A 89 -5.13 -10.61 8.38
N ARG A 90 -5.97 -9.61 8.12
CA ARG A 90 -7.16 -9.76 7.29
C ARG A 90 -6.78 -9.79 5.81
N LEU A 91 -7.19 -10.85 5.11
CA LEU A 91 -7.06 -11.01 3.67
C LEU A 91 -8.44 -10.87 3.00
N VAL A 92 -8.52 -10.08 1.93
CA VAL A 92 -9.72 -9.90 1.11
C VAL A 92 -9.39 -10.29 -0.32
N ARG A 93 -9.66 -11.54 -0.68
CA ARG A 93 -9.51 -12.04 -2.05
C ARG A 93 -10.68 -11.59 -2.90
N SER A 94 -10.50 -10.50 -3.65
CA SER A 94 -11.55 -9.91 -4.48
C SER A 94 -10.97 -8.92 -5.50
N ASP A 95 -11.75 -8.60 -6.54
CA ASP A 95 -11.52 -7.37 -7.31
C ASP A 95 -11.51 -6.16 -6.37
N PHE A 96 -10.58 -5.22 -6.59
CA PHE A 96 -10.37 -4.09 -5.69
C PHE A 96 -11.61 -3.20 -5.49
N ARG A 97 -12.45 -3.04 -6.51
CA ARG A 97 -13.69 -2.24 -6.42
C ARG A 97 -14.69 -2.86 -5.43
N LYS A 98 -14.82 -4.19 -5.51
CA LYS A 98 -15.67 -4.95 -4.60
C LYS A 98 -15.10 -4.97 -3.20
N ALA A 99 -13.77 -5.13 -3.08
CA ALA A 99 -13.08 -5.09 -1.80
C ALA A 99 -13.23 -3.74 -1.11
N LEU A 100 -12.95 -2.62 -1.78
CA LEU A 100 -13.10 -1.28 -1.21
C LEU A 100 -14.57 -0.98 -0.84
N ARG A 101 -15.54 -1.47 -1.62
CA ARG A 101 -16.95 -1.37 -1.25
C ARG A 101 -17.30 -2.18 0.01
N LEU A 102 -16.70 -3.36 0.18
CA LEU A 102 -16.86 -4.19 1.38
C LEU A 102 -16.27 -3.50 2.62
N LEU A 103 -15.13 -2.84 2.44
CA LEU A 103 -14.35 -2.17 3.49
C LEU A 103 -14.76 -0.70 3.72
N LYS A 104 -15.84 -0.21 3.11
CA LYS A 104 -16.22 1.22 3.10
C LYS A 104 -16.43 1.86 4.48
N ASN A 105 -16.64 1.06 5.51
CA ASN A 105 -16.79 1.54 6.90
C ASN A 105 -15.47 1.51 7.69
N ASP A 106 -14.42 0.89 7.14
CA ASP A 106 -13.10 0.82 7.74
C ASP A 106 -12.34 2.13 7.47
N LYS A 107 -11.48 2.53 8.40
CA LYS A 107 -10.68 3.77 8.32
C LYS A 107 -9.20 3.44 8.48
N PHE A 108 -8.37 4.00 7.62
CA PHE A 108 -6.95 3.71 7.55
C PHE A 108 -6.09 4.95 7.77
N ASP A 109 -4.97 4.77 8.44
CA ASP A 109 -3.91 5.78 8.59
C ASP A 109 -2.99 5.75 7.37
N LEU A 110 -2.68 4.54 6.85
CA LEU A 110 -1.85 4.33 5.67
C LEU A 110 -2.56 3.44 4.65
N VAL A 111 -2.56 3.85 3.40
CA VAL A 111 -3.03 3.06 2.26
C VAL A 111 -1.90 2.93 1.24
N PHE A 112 -1.56 1.70 0.88
CA PHE A 112 -0.64 1.38 -0.20
C PHE A 112 -1.42 0.88 -1.40
N CYS A 113 -1.05 1.31 -2.60
CA CYS A 113 -1.70 0.95 -3.86
C CYS A 113 -0.66 0.84 -4.98
N ASP A 114 -0.40 -0.39 -5.43
CA ASP A 114 0.54 -0.69 -6.53
C ASP A 114 -0.19 -1.47 -7.64
N PRO A 115 -1.05 -0.80 -8.43
CA PRO A 115 -1.86 -1.44 -9.45
C PRO A 115 -1.06 -1.70 -10.74
N PRO A 116 -1.55 -2.56 -11.64
CA PRO A 116 -1.00 -2.70 -13.00
C PRO A 116 -1.03 -1.37 -13.77
N TYR A 117 0.11 -0.93 -14.32
CA TYR A 117 0.32 0.41 -14.91
C TYR A 117 -0.62 0.81 -16.06
N LYS A 118 -1.15 -0.15 -16.83
CA LYS A 118 -1.95 0.14 -18.03
C LYS A 118 -3.45 0.25 -17.79
N SER A 119 -3.90 0.20 -16.55
CA SER A 119 -5.30 -0.10 -16.23
C SER A 119 -6.15 1.10 -15.80
N GLY A 120 -5.56 2.26 -15.50
CA GLY A 120 -6.26 3.39 -14.84
C GLY A 120 -6.72 3.08 -13.42
N TYR A 121 -6.26 1.96 -12.84
CA TYR A 121 -6.69 1.51 -11.52
C TYR A 121 -6.15 2.39 -10.38
N ALA A 122 -5.01 3.06 -10.58
CA ALA A 122 -4.48 4.02 -9.62
C ALA A 122 -5.50 5.13 -9.33
N ASP A 123 -5.94 5.82 -10.38
CA ASP A 123 -6.95 6.88 -10.28
C ASP A 123 -8.30 6.39 -9.75
N GLU A 124 -8.74 5.22 -10.22
CA GLU A 124 -10.01 4.65 -9.77
C GLU A 124 -9.95 4.25 -8.30
N THR A 125 -8.84 3.67 -7.85
CA THR A 125 -8.64 3.32 -6.45
C THR A 125 -8.68 4.56 -5.58
N LEU A 126 -7.92 5.61 -5.95
CA LEU A 126 -7.89 6.87 -5.24
C LEU A 126 -9.28 7.48 -5.12
N ARG A 127 -10.00 7.57 -6.25
CA ARG A 127 -11.39 8.06 -6.28
C ARG A 127 -12.30 7.29 -5.32
N LEU A 128 -12.17 5.95 -5.26
CA LEU A 128 -13.01 5.12 -4.37
C LEU A 128 -12.65 5.29 -2.90
N LEU A 129 -11.35 5.39 -2.56
CA LEU A 129 -10.89 5.63 -1.19
C LEU A 129 -11.47 6.94 -0.63
N PHE A 130 -11.41 8.02 -1.40
CA PHE A 130 -12.00 9.30 -1.00
C PHE A 130 -13.52 9.27 -1.00
N LYS A 131 -14.14 8.69 -2.02
CA LYS A 131 -15.61 8.55 -2.11
C LYS A 131 -16.21 7.84 -0.90
N TYR A 132 -15.55 6.79 -0.40
CA TYR A 132 -15.99 6.05 0.78
C TYR A 132 -15.45 6.62 2.10
N GLY A 133 -14.65 7.69 2.03
CA GLY A 133 -14.05 8.32 3.19
C GLY A 133 -13.19 7.35 4.01
N MET A 134 -12.44 6.46 3.36
CA MET A 134 -11.68 5.39 4.02
C MET A 134 -10.36 5.87 4.64
N ILE A 135 -9.93 7.09 4.32
CA ILE A 135 -8.68 7.68 4.81
C ILE A 135 -9.00 8.56 6.01
N LYS A 136 -8.31 8.36 7.13
CA LYS A 136 -8.42 9.22 8.31
C LYS A 136 -7.90 10.64 8.01
N ASP A 137 -8.26 11.61 8.82
CA ASP A 137 -7.67 12.96 8.77
C ASP A 137 -6.16 12.85 9.07
N GLY A 138 -5.32 13.50 8.28
CA GLY A 138 -3.87 13.30 8.32
C GLY A 138 -3.37 11.96 7.76
N GLY A 139 -4.27 11.08 7.34
CA GLY A 139 -3.91 9.78 6.75
C GLY A 139 -3.22 9.93 5.39
N ILE A 140 -2.40 8.95 5.05
CA ILE A 140 -1.54 8.97 3.87
C ILE A 140 -1.92 7.86 2.91
N VAL A 141 -2.04 8.19 1.63
CA VAL A 141 -2.14 7.24 0.52
C VAL A 141 -0.85 7.26 -0.27
N ILE A 142 -0.27 6.09 -0.48
CA ILE A 142 0.89 5.89 -1.33
C ILE A 142 0.42 5.15 -2.58
N ILE A 143 0.55 5.78 -3.73
CA ILE A 143 0.16 5.20 -5.00
C ILE A 143 1.36 5.09 -5.93
N GLU A 144 1.62 3.88 -6.44
CA GLU A 144 2.54 3.66 -7.55
C GLU A 144 1.79 3.78 -8.88
N HIS A 145 2.38 4.53 -9.82
CA HIS A 145 1.87 4.65 -11.18
C HIS A 145 3.00 4.85 -12.19
N SER A 146 2.70 4.81 -13.49
CA SER A 146 3.69 5.13 -14.53
C SER A 146 4.08 6.60 -14.45
N SER A 147 5.39 6.89 -14.49
CA SER A 147 5.91 8.27 -14.52
C SER A 147 5.46 9.07 -15.76
N ALA A 148 4.94 8.40 -16.79
CA ALA A 148 4.40 9.03 -18.01
C ALA A 148 2.97 9.61 -17.83
N ASN A 149 2.29 9.32 -16.72
CA ASN A 149 0.92 9.75 -16.48
C ASN A 149 0.83 10.42 -15.10
N ASP A 150 0.01 11.46 -15.01
CA ASP A 150 -0.32 12.08 -13.73
C ASP A 150 -1.65 11.52 -13.21
N LEU A 151 -1.80 11.48 -11.88
CA LEU A 151 -3.07 11.16 -11.24
C LEU A 151 -4.02 12.34 -11.35
N ILE A 152 -5.27 12.07 -11.71
CA ILE A 152 -6.29 13.11 -11.97
C ILE A 152 -7.36 13.24 -10.87
N ASN A 153 -7.46 12.25 -9.99
CA ASN A 153 -8.51 12.20 -8.95
C ASN A 153 -8.00 12.55 -7.54
N ILE A 154 -6.98 13.40 -7.44
CA ILE A 154 -6.47 13.87 -6.14
C ILE A 154 -7.31 15.07 -5.70
N PRO A 155 -7.95 15.03 -4.51
CA PRO A 155 -8.69 16.17 -3.96
C PRO A 155 -7.78 17.39 -3.70
N GLU A 156 -8.32 18.59 -3.86
CA GLU A 156 -7.58 19.85 -3.71
C GLU A 156 -7.02 20.08 -2.29
N ASN A 157 -7.64 19.50 -1.27
CA ASN A 157 -7.19 19.60 0.12
C ASN A 157 -6.09 18.60 0.50
N CYS A 158 -5.46 17.93 -0.48
CA CYS A 158 -4.37 17.00 -0.23
C CYS A 158 -3.00 17.64 -0.49
N ILE A 159 -2.03 17.25 0.34
CA ILE A 159 -0.61 17.57 0.14
C ILE A 159 0.02 16.40 -0.61
N ILE A 160 0.73 16.70 -1.70
CA ILE A 160 1.33 15.70 -2.57
C ILE A 160 2.86 15.81 -2.51
N ASP A 161 3.54 14.67 -2.29
CA ASP A 161 4.98 14.53 -2.40
C ASP A 161 5.27 13.43 -3.42
N ARG A 162 5.76 13.80 -4.61
CA ARG A 162 6.07 12.86 -5.69
C ARG A 162 7.51 12.39 -5.61
N ARG A 163 7.71 11.11 -5.84
CA ARG A 163 9.01 10.44 -5.90
C ARG A 163 9.12 9.61 -7.17
N ASP A 164 10.09 9.96 -8.03
CA ASP A 164 10.31 9.25 -9.29
C ASP A 164 11.43 8.21 -9.16
N PHE A 165 11.16 7.00 -9.64
CA PHE A 165 12.09 5.88 -9.66
C PHE A 165 12.11 5.24 -11.07
N GLY A 166 12.75 5.92 -12.02
CA GLY A 166 12.82 5.48 -13.41
C GLY A 166 11.45 5.57 -14.11
N ALA A 167 10.88 4.43 -14.48
CA ALA A 167 9.58 4.39 -15.16
C ALA A 167 8.37 4.43 -14.21
N SER A 168 8.61 4.42 -12.90
CA SER A 168 7.58 4.48 -11.86
C SER A 168 7.64 5.77 -11.09
N SER A 169 6.49 6.29 -10.70
CA SER A 169 6.33 7.37 -9.74
C SER A 169 5.51 6.91 -8.55
N TYR A 170 5.87 7.37 -7.37
CA TYR A 170 5.12 7.21 -6.14
C TYR A 170 4.57 8.57 -5.72
N GLU A 171 3.26 8.68 -5.62
CA GLU A 171 2.61 9.82 -4.99
C GLU A 171 2.34 9.48 -3.53
N ILE A 172 2.89 10.29 -2.63
CA ILE A 172 2.59 10.27 -1.20
C ILE A 172 1.57 11.37 -0.95
N ILE A 173 0.31 10.99 -0.86
CA ILE A 173 -0.82 11.89 -0.77
C ILE A 173 -1.27 11.96 0.68
N THR A 174 -1.07 13.09 1.35
CA THR A 174 -1.54 13.31 2.72
C THR A 174 -2.88 14.02 2.68
N ARG A 175 -3.91 13.42 3.29
CA ARG A 175 -5.21 14.06 3.43
C ARG A 175 -5.11 15.21 4.42
N GLY A 176 -5.44 16.43 3.98
CA GLY A 176 -5.56 17.59 4.85
C GLY A 176 -6.78 17.48 5.76
N ASP A 177 -6.75 18.25 6.84
CA ASP A 177 -7.91 18.44 7.72
C ASP A 177 -9.04 19.13 6.94
N ILE A 178 -10.29 18.72 7.20
CA ILE A 178 -11.50 19.34 6.63
C ILE A 178 -11.94 20.50 7.50
#